data_ddb091a3eba0733d761a798895180387
#
_entry.id   ddb091a3eba0733d761a798895180387
#
_cell.length_a   1.000
_cell.length_b   1.000
_cell.length_c   1.000
_cell.angle_alpha   90.00
_cell.angle_beta   90.00
_cell.angle_gamma   90.00
#
_symmetry.space_group_name_H-M   'P 1'
#
loop_
_entity.id
_entity.type
_entity.pdbx_description
1 polymer ?
#
loop_
_entity_poly.entity_id
_entity_poly.type
_entity_poly.pdbx_seq_one_letter_code
_entity_poly.pdbx_strand_id
1 'polypeptide(L)'
;MVYAFTLPTTSHLSFQNFLSSSTHPSLPQAATTARHALRQALKAHKRLPRGPQQDAHLSTLLTTLTTYLPYLEAISSGLSSKPSDATSEEIEITLHSEIVTFWRPTLTTAPSTTLSLKNLPTSPSAFSPSSGGGGGSRFLSGSGHRIRGEGLDFEIAYVLTTLGYVLSLLAHTGLMRTLYAATTPTPDQRTAAVQTATRYLLQASAIHNLLASSPAFATAARAIAASTSMTSPHAAPTTTSTATTTPSLPDLDPGTQTALSALALAEATLLAVLKDDSYVFACIQARNPRDKDWMVRAPEIPKVRAHLFARLCIRAAEYAEQAAAGLGSVVGRTGKTGAIEEELLGYTRVLGRVARARACRFFGVDAELAGKIGEAIAWLQAAKGALGVRSRGGGAKTEAEKEAGSKGGSKFSRFKQGFKEKLEEKKMEKDAGSQGGSGDKKELGPGDDAGRDEEGRVIEMLETKWVRMNNTINTQLIPPSADLLANLPSGRDIHAPPGAYRIPSLDEEQLVRMRAPPAEDEFGPGSDVEESDEEPAGVSRMWTPGTVPGRTDSAYY
;
A
#
# COMPACT_ATOMS: atom_id res chain seq x y z
N MET A 1 0.88 6.12 -9.94
CA MET A 1 1.72 4.97 -10.31
C MET A 1 2.14 4.10 -9.13
N VAL A 2 1.88 4.49 -7.91
CA VAL A 2 2.01 3.66 -6.70
C VAL A 2 0.68 3.71 -5.97
N TYR A 3 0.23 2.58 -5.41
CA TYR A 3 -1.06 2.52 -4.73
C TYR A 3 -1.04 3.27 -3.40
N ALA A 4 -2.10 4.02 -3.11
CA ALA A 4 -2.25 4.78 -1.87
C ALA A 4 -3.07 4.00 -0.84
N PHE A 5 -2.39 3.31 0.07
CA PHE A 5 -3.03 2.50 1.11
C PHE A 5 -3.73 3.34 2.18
N THR A 6 -4.82 2.82 2.72
CA THR A 6 -5.42 3.34 3.95
C THR A 6 -4.76 2.66 5.15
N LEU A 7 -4.37 3.45 6.19
CA LEU A 7 -3.62 2.91 7.31
C LEU A 7 -4.51 2.30 8.40
N PRO A 8 -4.14 1.14 8.97
CA PRO A 8 -4.81 0.53 10.12
C PRO A 8 -4.73 1.42 11.37
N THR A 9 -5.62 1.18 12.33
CA THR A 9 -5.58 1.88 13.63
C THR A 9 -5.80 0.90 14.77
N THR A 10 -5.12 1.14 15.91
CA THR A 10 -5.14 0.23 17.07
C THR A 10 -5.80 0.84 18.31
N SER A 11 -6.19 -0.02 19.28
CA SER A 11 -6.70 0.37 20.59
C SER A 11 -5.55 0.69 21.57
N HIS A 12 -5.89 1.07 22.78
CA HIS A 12 -4.92 1.17 23.88
C HIS A 12 -4.53 -0.22 24.38
N LEU A 13 -3.27 -0.40 24.73
CA LEU A 13 -2.70 -1.58 25.37
C LEU A 13 -1.61 -1.12 26.34
N SER A 14 -1.51 -1.76 27.50
CA SER A 14 -0.39 -1.64 28.44
C SER A 14 0.25 -3.01 28.57
N PHE A 15 1.51 -3.15 28.19
CA PHE A 15 2.24 -4.42 28.28
C PHE A 15 2.47 -4.86 29.72
N GLN A 16 2.57 -3.92 30.67
CA GLN A 16 2.74 -4.20 32.09
C GLN A 16 1.61 -5.07 32.68
N ASN A 17 0.42 -5.05 32.06
CA ASN A 17 -0.71 -5.87 32.50
C ASN A 17 -0.57 -7.34 32.09
N PHE A 18 0.33 -7.65 31.16
CA PHE A 18 0.45 -8.96 30.54
C PHE A 18 1.79 -9.64 30.81
N LEU A 19 2.86 -8.84 30.98
CA LEU A 19 4.21 -9.37 31.12
C LEU A 19 5.06 -8.51 32.05
N SER A 20 6.07 -9.16 32.66
CA SER A 20 7.14 -8.53 33.44
C SER A 20 8.49 -9.05 32.98
N SER A 21 9.55 -8.34 33.31
CA SER A 21 10.94 -8.79 33.08
C SER A 21 11.73 -8.66 34.38
N SER A 22 12.45 -9.72 34.73
CA SER A 22 13.37 -9.76 35.87
C SER A 22 14.66 -9.01 35.55
N THR A 23 15.19 -9.19 34.35
CA THR A 23 16.44 -8.57 33.90
C THR A 23 16.26 -7.11 33.45
N HIS A 24 15.11 -6.79 32.82
CA HIS A 24 14.82 -5.47 32.23
C HIS A 24 13.42 -4.96 32.66
N PRO A 25 13.23 -4.56 33.93
CA PRO A 25 11.90 -4.25 34.49
C PRO A 25 11.22 -3.05 33.83
N SER A 26 11.96 -2.13 33.22
CA SER A 26 11.40 -0.97 32.51
C SER A 26 10.99 -1.26 31.04
N LEU A 27 11.36 -2.41 30.46
CA LEU A 27 11.05 -2.77 29.08
C LEU A 27 9.54 -2.79 28.78
N PRO A 28 8.64 -3.38 29.60
CA PRO A 28 7.20 -3.36 29.34
C PRO A 28 6.60 -1.95 29.32
N GLN A 29 7.11 -1.05 30.18
CA GLN A 29 6.69 0.34 30.23
C GLN A 29 7.16 1.10 28.98
N ALA A 30 8.42 0.92 28.57
CA ALA A 30 8.98 1.54 27.38
C ALA A 30 8.22 1.11 26.11
N ALA A 31 7.94 -0.19 25.98
CA ALA A 31 7.12 -0.73 24.88
C ALA A 31 5.69 -0.14 24.88
N THR A 32 5.07 0.01 26.06
CA THR A 32 3.75 0.65 26.22
C THR A 32 3.78 2.09 25.74
N THR A 33 4.82 2.83 26.09
CA THR A 33 4.98 4.24 25.71
C THR A 33 5.17 4.38 24.20
N ALA A 34 6.05 3.57 23.59
CA ALA A 34 6.28 3.56 22.15
C ALA A 34 5.00 3.18 21.38
N ARG A 35 4.26 2.18 21.84
CA ARG A 35 2.97 1.80 21.28
C ARG A 35 1.93 2.90 21.38
N HIS A 36 1.90 3.62 22.49
CA HIS A 36 0.98 4.74 22.69
C HIS A 36 1.28 5.87 21.70
N ALA A 37 2.56 6.19 21.49
CA ALA A 37 2.99 7.17 20.49
C ALA A 37 2.54 6.77 19.08
N LEU A 38 2.75 5.51 18.67
CA LEU A 38 2.27 4.98 17.39
C LEU A 38 0.74 5.10 17.26
N ARG A 39 -0.01 4.69 18.31
CA ARG A 39 -1.48 4.81 18.30
C ARG A 39 -1.94 6.25 18.15
N GLN A 40 -1.30 7.20 18.78
CA GLN A 40 -1.62 8.63 18.64
C GLN A 40 -1.31 9.12 17.23
N ALA A 41 -0.14 8.78 16.68
CA ALA A 41 0.27 9.14 15.35
C ALA A 41 -0.70 8.60 14.28
N LEU A 42 -1.11 7.33 14.36
CA LEU A 42 -2.10 6.73 13.45
C LEU A 42 -3.47 7.43 13.53
N LYS A 43 -3.91 7.82 14.73
CA LYS A 43 -5.16 8.56 14.91
C LYS A 43 -5.07 9.98 14.38
N ALA A 44 -3.95 10.66 14.60
CA ALA A 44 -3.69 12.00 14.08
C ALA A 44 -3.70 11.98 12.55
N HIS A 45 -2.94 11.07 11.93
CA HIS A 45 -2.91 10.90 10.47
C HIS A 45 -4.30 10.68 9.88
N LYS A 46 -5.12 9.83 10.51
CA LYS A 46 -6.50 9.58 10.06
C LYS A 46 -7.41 10.80 10.12
N ARG A 47 -7.16 11.75 11.05
CA ARG A 47 -7.97 12.96 11.24
C ARG A 47 -7.54 14.09 10.30
N LEU A 48 -6.32 14.06 9.81
CA LEU A 48 -5.82 15.06 8.86
C LEU A 48 -6.59 14.96 7.54
N PRO A 49 -6.90 16.11 6.92
CA PRO A 49 -7.46 16.13 5.57
C PRO A 49 -6.44 15.56 4.59
N ARG A 50 -6.93 14.89 3.54
CA ARG A 50 -6.08 14.41 2.45
C ARG A 50 -5.31 15.58 1.82
N GLY A 51 -4.02 15.42 1.60
CA GLY A 51 -3.16 16.41 0.99
C GLY A 51 -1.83 16.63 1.73
N PRO A 52 -1.15 17.76 1.50
CA PRO A 52 0.24 17.98 1.94
C PRO A 52 0.48 17.81 3.44
N GLN A 53 -0.51 18.14 4.29
CA GLN A 53 -0.39 17.98 5.75
C GLN A 53 -0.41 16.50 6.15
N GLN A 54 -1.31 15.70 5.55
CA GLN A 54 -1.36 14.27 5.77
C GLN A 54 -0.10 13.58 5.26
N ASP A 55 0.39 14.00 4.09
CA ASP A 55 1.63 13.49 3.49
C ASP A 55 2.86 13.79 4.35
N ALA A 56 2.97 15.00 4.90
CA ALA A 56 4.07 15.37 5.79
C ALA A 56 4.08 14.53 7.08
N HIS A 57 2.93 14.09 7.55
CA HIS A 57 2.79 13.27 8.75
C HIS A 57 3.28 11.82 8.57
N LEU A 58 3.48 11.34 7.33
CA LEU A 58 3.99 9.98 7.06
C LEU A 58 5.39 9.75 7.61
N SER A 59 6.24 10.78 7.64
CA SER A 59 7.58 10.69 8.25
C SER A 59 7.50 10.43 9.76
N THR A 60 6.57 11.09 10.45
CA THR A 60 6.32 10.85 11.88
C THR A 60 5.83 9.42 12.12
N LEU A 61 4.96 8.90 11.26
CA LEU A 61 4.50 7.50 11.34
C LEU A 61 5.66 6.53 11.12
N LEU A 62 6.52 6.77 10.13
CA LEU A 62 7.70 5.95 9.90
C LEU A 62 8.58 5.91 11.16
N THR A 63 8.90 7.08 11.74
CA THR A 63 9.70 7.16 12.97
C THR A 63 9.05 6.41 14.13
N THR A 64 7.74 6.60 14.37
CA THR A 64 7.07 5.90 15.48
C THR A 64 7.01 4.39 15.29
N LEU A 65 6.86 3.89 14.05
CA LEU A 65 6.89 2.46 13.75
C LEU A 65 8.28 1.87 13.94
N THR A 66 9.32 2.54 13.42
CA THR A 66 10.72 2.09 13.57
C THR A 66 11.21 2.16 15.01
N THR A 67 10.70 3.09 15.82
CA THR A 67 10.99 3.15 17.25
C THR A 67 10.28 2.05 18.04
N TYR A 68 9.09 1.64 17.63
CA TYR A 68 8.31 0.63 18.37
C TYR A 68 8.75 -0.81 18.09
N LEU A 69 9.16 -1.11 16.85
CA LEU A 69 9.55 -2.46 16.43
C LEU A 69 10.66 -3.10 17.28
N PRO A 70 11.74 -2.39 17.67
CA PRO A 70 12.80 -2.96 18.50
C PRO A 70 12.32 -3.47 19.87
N TYR A 71 11.34 -2.79 20.46
CA TYR A 71 10.74 -3.25 21.72
C TYR A 71 9.94 -4.54 21.54
N LEU A 72 9.22 -4.66 20.43
CA LEU A 72 8.49 -5.90 20.11
C LEU A 72 9.44 -7.07 19.87
N GLU A 73 10.56 -6.82 19.18
CA GLU A 73 11.60 -7.83 18.96
C GLU A 73 12.25 -8.27 20.27
N ALA A 74 12.59 -7.33 21.15
CA ALA A 74 13.15 -7.63 22.47
C ALA A 74 12.18 -8.47 23.33
N ILE A 75 10.87 -8.15 23.30
CA ILE A 75 9.85 -8.93 24.00
C ILE A 75 9.71 -10.34 23.36
N SER A 76 9.73 -10.43 22.03
CA SER A 76 9.63 -11.72 21.31
C SER A 76 10.83 -12.63 21.60
N SER A 77 12.04 -12.07 21.56
CA SER A 77 13.28 -12.78 21.89
C SER A 77 13.29 -13.25 23.34
N GLY A 78 12.88 -12.40 24.28
CA GLY A 78 12.79 -12.73 25.70
C GLY A 78 11.77 -13.82 26.00
N LEU A 79 10.60 -13.82 25.35
CA LEU A 79 9.61 -14.88 25.48
C LEU A 79 10.07 -16.21 24.87
N SER A 80 10.95 -16.16 23.87
CA SER A 80 11.50 -17.34 23.18
C SER A 80 12.79 -17.85 23.80
N SER A 81 13.29 -17.22 24.86
CA SER A 81 14.60 -17.50 25.49
C SER A 81 15.75 -17.52 24.46
N LYS A 82 15.69 -16.64 23.46
CA LYS A 82 16.73 -16.45 22.46
C LYS A 82 17.59 -15.26 22.85
N PRO A 83 18.93 -15.37 22.82
CA PRO A 83 19.78 -14.22 23.02
C PRO A 83 19.49 -13.15 21.96
N SER A 84 19.57 -11.88 22.35
CA SER A 84 19.43 -10.78 21.41
C SER A 84 20.54 -10.84 20.35
N ASP A 85 20.20 -10.76 19.08
CA ASP A 85 21.16 -10.80 17.96
C ASP A 85 22.23 -9.69 18.04
N ALA A 86 21.92 -8.58 18.74
CA ALA A 86 22.80 -7.41 18.81
C ALA A 86 23.83 -7.47 19.96
N THR A 87 23.49 -8.07 21.10
CA THR A 87 24.30 -7.93 22.33
C THR A 87 24.65 -9.25 23.01
N SER A 88 24.17 -10.40 22.50
CA SER A 88 24.21 -11.69 23.20
C SER A 88 23.61 -11.64 24.62
N GLU A 89 22.93 -10.55 24.98
CA GLU A 89 22.31 -10.38 26.28
C GLU A 89 20.98 -11.13 26.34
N GLU A 90 20.80 -11.91 27.37
CA GLU A 90 19.58 -12.68 27.62
C GLU A 90 18.55 -11.81 28.33
N ILE A 91 17.43 -11.54 27.64
CA ILE A 91 16.30 -10.81 28.21
C ILE A 91 15.31 -11.85 28.75
N GLU A 92 15.10 -11.86 30.04
CA GLU A 92 14.16 -12.76 30.67
C GLU A 92 12.78 -12.09 30.80
N ILE A 93 11.74 -12.70 30.19
CA ILE A 93 10.37 -12.19 30.24
C ILE A 93 9.43 -13.27 30.75
N THR A 94 8.61 -12.90 31.73
CA THR A 94 7.54 -13.73 32.25
C THR A 94 6.20 -13.22 31.76
N LEU A 95 5.43 -14.10 31.10
CA LEU A 95 4.08 -13.82 30.65
C LEU A 95 3.08 -14.15 31.74
N HIS A 96 2.29 -13.18 32.21
CA HIS A 96 1.25 -13.38 33.23
C HIS A 96 -0.10 -13.74 32.64
N SER A 97 -0.41 -13.18 31.48
CA SER A 97 -1.63 -13.45 30.74
C SER A 97 -1.41 -13.23 29.26
N GLU A 98 -2.26 -13.83 28.44
CA GLU A 98 -2.16 -13.70 26.99
C GLU A 98 -2.35 -12.25 26.54
N ILE A 99 -1.46 -11.78 25.65
CA ILE A 99 -1.51 -10.42 25.10
C ILE A 99 -2.67 -10.32 24.12
N VAL A 100 -3.65 -9.48 24.44
CA VAL A 100 -4.82 -9.25 23.57
C VAL A 100 -4.78 -7.85 22.99
N THR A 101 -4.75 -7.77 21.66
CA THR A 101 -4.72 -6.48 20.96
C THR A 101 -5.91 -6.32 20.02
N PHE A 102 -6.24 -5.08 19.67
CA PHE A 102 -7.36 -4.77 18.80
C PHE A 102 -6.91 -3.85 17.67
N TRP A 103 -7.01 -4.34 16.44
CA TRP A 103 -6.69 -3.59 15.25
C TRP A 103 -7.92 -3.40 14.36
N ARG A 104 -7.95 -2.29 13.61
CA ARG A 104 -8.95 -2.06 12.58
C ARG A 104 -8.32 -2.36 11.23
N PRO A 105 -8.75 -3.43 10.54
CA PRO A 105 -8.27 -3.77 9.21
C PRO A 105 -8.68 -2.70 8.20
N THR A 106 -7.96 -2.60 7.11
CA THR A 106 -8.20 -1.61 6.06
C THR A 106 -8.34 -2.21 4.67
N LEU A 107 -7.81 -3.41 4.44
CA LEU A 107 -8.03 -4.12 3.18
C LEU A 107 -9.35 -4.88 3.14
N THR A 108 -9.95 -5.13 4.29
CA THR A 108 -11.22 -5.85 4.38
C THR A 108 -12.38 -4.87 4.28
N THR A 109 -13.21 -4.99 3.28
CA THR A 109 -14.51 -4.32 3.25
C THR A 109 -15.41 -4.99 4.28
N ALA A 110 -15.79 -4.25 5.33
CA ALA A 110 -16.84 -4.72 6.22
C ALA A 110 -18.09 -5.04 5.38
N PRO A 111 -18.77 -6.18 5.60
CA PRO A 111 -20.03 -6.44 4.94
C PRO A 111 -20.95 -5.26 5.23
N SER A 112 -21.34 -4.54 4.20
CA SER A 112 -22.40 -3.53 4.32
C SER A 112 -23.67 -4.31 4.65
N THR A 113 -23.98 -4.43 5.94
CA THR A 113 -25.31 -4.76 6.40
C THR A 113 -26.24 -3.60 6.03
N THR A 114 -26.49 -3.46 4.75
CA THR A 114 -27.72 -2.83 4.28
C THR A 114 -28.84 -3.84 4.62
N LEU A 115 -29.23 -3.84 5.90
CA LEU A 115 -30.54 -4.32 6.25
C LEU A 115 -31.50 -3.47 5.44
N SER A 116 -31.95 -4.06 4.34
CA SER A 116 -33.08 -3.54 3.56
C SER A 116 -34.28 -3.55 4.48
N LEU A 117 -34.50 -2.43 5.15
CA LEU A 117 -35.70 -2.13 5.96
C LEU A 117 -36.90 -1.94 5.02
N LYS A 118 -37.09 -2.82 4.03
CA LYS A 118 -38.21 -2.74 3.09
C LYS A 118 -39.40 -3.63 3.43
N ASN A 119 -39.35 -4.42 4.49
CA ASN A 119 -40.46 -5.29 4.88
C ASN A 119 -40.67 -5.27 6.40
N LEU A 120 -41.04 -4.12 6.98
CA LEU A 120 -41.74 -4.09 8.26
C LEU A 120 -43.19 -3.66 7.97
N PRO A 121 -44.20 -4.46 8.34
CA PRO A 121 -45.58 -4.06 8.26
C PRO A 121 -45.81 -2.91 9.24
N THR A 122 -46.30 -1.80 8.74
CA THR A 122 -46.76 -0.62 9.48
C THR A 122 -47.95 -1.00 10.33
N SER A 123 -47.79 -1.09 11.64
CA SER A 123 -48.90 -1.02 12.59
C SER A 123 -48.95 0.39 13.16
N PRO A 124 -50.09 1.07 13.14
CA PRO A 124 -50.22 2.38 13.71
C PRO A 124 -50.70 2.30 15.17
N SER A 125 -49.93 2.76 16.13
CA SER A 125 -50.49 3.24 17.38
C SER A 125 -49.52 4.08 18.21
N ALA A 126 -50.10 5.21 18.61
CA ALA A 126 -49.89 5.98 19.84
C ALA A 126 -48.79 7.04 19.90
N PHE A 127 -49.29 8.26 19.83
CA PHE A 127 -48.81 9.55 20.30
C PHE A 127 -48.05 9.54 21.63
N SER A 128 -46.96 10.28 21.72
CA SER A 128 -46.76 11.29 22.79
C SER A 128 -45.64 12.26 22.42
N PRO A 129 -45.80 13.57 22.61
CA PRO A 129 -44.80 14.58 22.32
C PRO A 129 -43.99 14.92 23.57
N SER A 130 -42.68 14.99 23.47
CA SER A 130 -41.89 15.82 24.38
C SER A 130 -40.73 16.49 23.64
N SER A 131 -40.75 17.78 23.80
CA SER A 131 -39.87 18.85 23.38
C SER A 131 -38.40 18.66 23.71
N GLY A 132 -37.52 19.23 22.87
CA GLY A 132 -36.17 19.59 23.31
C GLY A 132 -35.10 19.52 22.20
N GLY A 133 -34.74 20.68 21.73
CA GLY A 133 -33.78 21.06 20.71
C GLY A 133 -32.45 20.39 20.66
N GLY A 134 -31.80 20.54 19.51
CA GLY A 134 -30.39 20.23 19.29
C GLY A 134 -30.15 19.55 17.95
N GLY A 135 -30.11 20.34 16.88
CA GLY A 135 -29.67 19.88 15.57
C GLY A 135 -28.21 19.43 15.63
N GLY A 136 -27.97 18.13 15.78
CA GLY A 136 -26.69 17.50 15.61
C GLY A 136 -26.77 16.57 14.42
N SER A 137 -26.22 16.96 13.29
CA SER A 137 -25.98 16.11 12.13
C SER A 137 -25.24 14.85 12.59
N ARG A 138 -25.98 13.75 12.77
CA ARG A 138 -25.39 12.42 12.98
C ARG A 138 -24.79 11.97 11.66
N PHE A 139 -23.56 12.38 11.39
CA PHE A 139 -22.70 11.63 10.50
C PHE A 139 -22.57 10.22 11.08
N LEU A 140 -23.28 9.28 10.48
CA LEU A 140 -23.08 7.85 10.66
C LEU A 140 -21.72 7.52 10.06
N SER A 141 -20.66 7.89 10.77
CA SER A 141 -19.33 7.38 10.58
C SER A 141 -19.42 5.87 10.76
N GLY A 142 -19.33 5.11 9.67
CA GLY A 142 -19.28 3.67 9.70
C GLY A 142 -18.25 3.22 10.73
N SER A 143 -18.74 2.73 11.87
CA SER A 143 -17.95 2.16 12.96
C SER A 143 -17.36 0.84 12.45
N GLY A 144 -16.25 0.92 11.69
CA GLY A 144 -15.53 -0.26 11.25
C GLY A 144 -15.13 -1.09 12.46
N HIS A 145 -15.54 -2.33 12.46
CA HIS A 145 -15.32 -3.29 13.53
C HIS A 145 -13.81 -3.47 13.76
N ARG A 146 -13.35 -3.40 15.00
CA ARG A 146 -12.00 -3.79 15.38
C ARG A 146 -11.95 -5.30 15.55
N ILE A 147 -10.87 -5.90 15.09
CA ILE A 147 -10.61 -7.32 15.23
C ILE A 147 -9.76 -7.51 16.48
N ARG A 148 -10.16 -8.46 17.31
CA ARG A 148 -9.41 -8.94 18.45
C ARG A 148 -8.37 -9.94 17.95
N GLY A 149 -7.11 -9.75 18.32
CA GLY A 149 -6.04 -10.70 18.08
C GLY A 149 -5.35 -11.08 19.39
N GLU A 150 -4.89 -12.30 19.45
CA GLU A 150 -4.21 -12.90 20.58
C GLU A 150 -2.75 -13.19 20.23
N GLY A 151 -1.87 -13.01 21.20
CA GLY A 151 -0.42 -13.19 21.06
C GLY A 151 0.34 -11.97 20.53
N LEU A 152 1.64 -12.00 20.77
CA LEU A 152 2.58 -10.95 20.33
C LEU A 152 2.75 -10.94 18.80
N ASP A 153 2.75 -12.13 18.18
CA ASP A 153 2.92 -12.27 16.72
C ASP A 153 1.84 -11.54 15.92
N PHE A 154 0.62 -11.48 16.46
CA PHE A 154 -0.45 -10.70 15.86
C PHE A 154 -0.17 -9.20 15.87
N GLU A 155 0.32 -8.66 16.99
CA GLU A 155 0.71 -7.26 17.11
C GLU A 155 1.86 -6.95 16.14
N ILE A 156 2.92 -7.78 16.11
CA ILE A 156 4.06 -7.64 15.20
C ILE A 156 3.60 -7.66 13.74
N ALA A 157 2.74 -8.60 13.37
CA ALA A 157 2.23 -8.71 12.00
C ALA A 157 1.49 -7.45 11.54
N TYR A 158 0.62 -6.86 12.40
CA TYR A 158 -0.07 -5.62 12.07
C TYR A 158 0.87 -4.41 12.01
N VAL A 159 1.86 -4.33 12.89
CA VAL A 159 2.85 -3.25 12.89
C VAL A 159 3.69 -3.31 11.61
N LEU A 160 4.17 -4.50 11.24
CA LEU A 160 4.93 -4.71 10.00
C LEU A 160 4.07 -4.43 8.75
N THR A 161 2.83 -4.90 8.71
CA THR A 161 1.89 -4.60 7.61
C THR A 161 1.68 -3.08 7.49
N THR A 162 1.50 -2.40 8.62
CA THR A 162 1.35 -0.93 8.65
C THR A 162 2.62 -0.23 8.16
N LEU A 163 3.81 -0.74 8.52
CA LEU A 163 5.08 -0.22 8.03
C LEU A 163 5.21 -0.37 6.51
N GLY A 164 4.85 -1.54 5.95
CA GLY A 164 4.80 -1.76 4.49
C GLY A 164 3.90 -0.73 3.78
N TYR A 165 2.72 -0.47 4.33
CA TYR A 165 1.80 0.55 3.78
C TYR A 165 2.36 1.97 3.88
N VAL A 166 2.99 2.34 5.00
CA VAL A 166 3.63 3.66 5.18
C VAL A 166 4.76 3.86 4.18
N LEU A 167 5.58 2.85 3.93
CA LEU A 167 6.66 2.89 2.93
C LEU A 167 6.10 3.09 1.52
N SER A 168 5.04 2.36 1.15
CA SER A 168 4.36 2.54 -0.14
C SER A 168 3.74 3.94 -0.28
N LEU A 169 3.14 4.48 0.78
CA LEU A 169 2.61 5.84 0.80
C LEU A 169 3.72 6.90 0.67
N LEU A 170 4.87 6.71 1.33
CA LEU A 170 6.02 7.60 1.18
C LEU A 170 6.58 7.58 -0.24
N ALA A 171 6.63 6.42 -0.89
CA ALA A 171 6.98 6.31 -2.29
C ALA A 171 5.99 7.06 -3.18
N HIS A 172 4.68 6.86 -2.96
CA HIS A 172 3.62 7.54 -3.70
C HIS A 172 3.71 9.06 -3.56
N THR A 173 3.72 9.57 -2.33
CA THR A 173 3.71 11.02 -2.07
C THR A 173 4.98 11.71 -2.55
N GLY A 174 6.14 11.06 -2.41
CA GLY A 174 7.42 11.57 -2.93
C GLY A 174 7.41 11.74 -4.44
N LEU A 175 6.88 10.73 -5.17
CA LEU A 175 6.72 10.79 -6.61
C LEU A 175 5.71 11.85 -7.05
N MET A 176 4.52 11.88 -6.41
CA MET A 176 3.47 12.84 -6.75
C MET A 176 3.95 14.28 -6.55
N ARG A 177 4.64 14.56 -5.46
CA ARG A 177 5.19 15.90 -5.16
C ARG A 177 6.25 16.32 -6.18
N THR A 178 7.04 15.38 -6.71
CA THR A 178 8.13 15.72 -7.65
C THR A 178 7.67 15.71 -9.10
N LEU A 179 7.00 14.62 -9.54
CA LEU A 179 6.67 14.44 -10.95
C LEU A 179 5.46 15.26 -11.40
N TYR A 180 4.50 15.47 -10.50
CA TYR A 180 3.27 16.22 -10.79
C TYR A 180 3.30 17.63 -10.19
N ALA A 181 4.50 18.15 -9.85
CA ALA A 181 4.67 19.52 -9.41
C ALA A 181 4.26 20.52 -10.49
N ALA A 182 3.88 21.72 -10.08
CA ALA A 182 3.56 22.82 -11.02
C ALA A 182 4.80 23.31 -11.80
N THR A 183 6.00 23.04 -11.29
CA THR A 183 7.28 23.37 -11.94
C THR A 183 7.92 22.09 -12.46
N THR A 184 8.52 22.15 -13.65
CA THR A 184 9.24 21.03 -14.25
C THR A 184 10.42 20.61 -13.36
N PRO A 185 10.48 19.38 -12.85
CA PRO A 185 11.59 18.92 -12.02
C PRO A 185 12.84 18.72 -12.87
N THR A 186 14.00 19.03 -12.29
CA THR A 186 15.29 18.74 -12.94
C THR A 186 15.51 17.23 -13.09
N PRO A 187 16.36 16.77 -14.03
CA PRO A 187 16.70 15.35 -14.17
C PRO A 187 17.22 14.72 -12.87
N ASP A 188 18.00 15.47 -12.08
CA ASP A 188 18.54 15.01 -10.81
C ASP A 188 17.45 14.85 -9.75
N GLN A 189 16.53 15.81 -9.66
CA GLN A 189 15.36 15.71 -8.76
C GLN A 189 14.48 14.50 -9.10
N ARG A 190 14.23 14.24 -10.40
CA ARG A 190 13.50 13.06 -10.86
C ARG A 190 14.22 11.77 -10.46
N THR A 191 15.52 11.72 -10.71
CA THR A 191 16.34 10.55 -10.39
C THR A 191 16.33 10.28 -8.89
N ALA A 192 16.53 11.29 -8.06
CA ALA A 192 16.50 11.16 -6.60
C ALA A 192 15.13 10.71 -6.09
N ALA A 193 14.02 11.27 -6.61
CA ALA A 193 12.67 10.88 -6.24
C ALA A 193 12.39 9.41 -6.60
N VAL A 194 12.74 8.99 -7.83
CA VAL A 194 12.55 7.60 -8.26
C VAL A 194 13.40 6.64 -7.44
N GLN A 195 14.67 6.96 -7.19
CA GLN A 195 15.55 6.10 -6.38
C GLN A 195 15.03 5.95 -4.95
N THR A 196 14.59 7.03 -4.33
CA THR A 196 14.02 7.00 -2.98
C THR A 196 12.73 6.18 -2.93
N ALA A 197 11.83 6.40 -3.89
CA ALA A 197 10.59 5.64 -4.00
C ALA A 197 10.84 4.15 -4.24
N THR A 198 11.77 3.81 -5.13
CA THR A 198 12.17 2.42 -5.39
C THR A 198 12.71 1.74 -4.14
N ARG A 199 13.56 2.43 -3.36
CA ARG A 199 14.08 1.90 -2.08
C ARG A 199 12.96 1.60 -1.10
N TYR A 200 11.98 2.49 -0.94
CA TYR A 200 10.83 2.25 -0.07
C TYR A 200 9.98 1.06 -0.54
N LEU A 201 9.74 0.94 -1.84
CA LEU A 201 8.96 -0.17 -2.39
C LEU A 201 9.68 -1.52 -2.24
N LEU A 202 11.00 -1.58 -2.44
CA LEU A 202 11.78 -2.80 -2.21
C LEU A 202 11.79 -3.20 -0.74
N GLN A 203 11.87 -2.23 0.18
CA GLN A 203 11.76 -2.49 1.61
C GLN A 203 10.34 -2.96 1.98
N ALA A 204 9.29 -2.36 1.43
CA ALA A 204 7.91 -2.82 1.62
C ALA A 204 7.72 -4.25 1.11
N SER A 205 8.27 -4.57 -0.08
CA SER A 205 8.24 -5.93 -0.62
C SER A 205 8.94 -6.94 0.29
N ALA A 206 10.09 -6.60 0.87
CA ALA A 206 10.81 -7.46 1.80
C ALA A 206 10.00 -7.71 3.10
N ILE A 207 9.32 -6.69 3.63
CA ILE A 207 8.45 -6.81 4.80
C ILE A 207 7.26 -7.72 4.49
N HIS A 208 6.57 -7.50 3.37
CA HIS A 208 5.44 -8.34 2.98
C HIS A 208 5.87 -9.78 2.70
N ASN A 209 7.07 -10.00 2.15
CA ASN A 209 7.63 -11.34 1.96
C ASN A 209 7.93 -12.03 3.29
N LEU A 210 8.47 -11.32 4.29
CA LEU A 210 8.65 -11.86 5.66
C LEU A 210 7.31 -12.30 6.25
N LEU A 211 6.28 -11.45 6.15
CA LEU A 211 4.93 -11.76 6.66
C LEU A 211 4.31 -12.98 5.96
N ALA A 212 4.55 -13.12 4.65
CA ALA A 212 4.04 -14.25 3.86
C ALA A 212 4.74 -15.58 4.18
N SER A 213 6.06 -15.54 4.46
CA SER A 213 6.90 -16.72 4.63
C SER A 213 6.97 -17.24 6.08
N SER A 214 6.68 -16.39 7.07
CA SER A 214 6.76 -16.77 8.49
C SER A 214 5.57 -17.61 8.94
N PRO A 215 5.80 -18.83 9.47
CA PRO A 215 4.71 -19.68 9.97
C PRO A 215 4.04 -19.11 11.22
N ALA A 216 4.75 -18.33 12.05
CA ALA A 216 4.21 -17.69 13.23
C ALA A 216 3.11 -16.68 12.87
N PHE A 217 3.35 -15.80 11.89
CA PHE A 217 2.35 -14.83 11.43
C PHE A 217 1.17 -15.50 10.71
N ALA A 218 1.42 -16.58 9.96
CA ALA A 218 0.35 -17.36 9.34
C ALA A 218 -0.55 -18.03 10.39
N THR A 219 0.01 -18.48 11.52
CA THR A 219 -0.74 -19.06 12.63
C THR A 219 -1.57 -18.01 13.35
N ALA A 220 -0.99 -16.83 13.64
CA ALA A 220 -1.70 -15.70 14.23
C ALA A 220 -2.91 -15.26 13.38
N ALA A 221 -2.76 -15.23 12.05
CA ALA A 221 -3.85 -14.89 11.13
C ALA A 221 -5.01 -15.91 11.16
N ARG A 222 -4.73 -17.21 11.41
CA ARG A 222 -5.74 -18.28 11.50
C ARG A 222 -6.45 -18.32 12.85
N ALA A 223 -5.74 -18.09 13.95
CA ALA A 223 -6.30 -18.14 15.31
C ALA A 223 -7.50 -17.19 15.48
N ILE A 224 -7.45 -16.02 14.83
CA ILE A 224 -8.53 -15.03 14.86
C ILE A 224 -9.81 -15.53 14.18
N ALA A 225 -9.67 -16.26 13.10
CA ALA A 225 -10.82 -16.79 12.37
C ALA A 225 -11.59 -17.82 13.21
N ALA A 226 -10.89 -18.61 14.01
CA ALA A 226 -11.50 -19.58 14.92
C ALA A 226 -12.27 -18.89 16.07
N SER A 227 -11.72 -17.82 16.66
CA SER A 227 -12.37 -17.08 17.75
C SER A 227 -13.62 -16.31 17.31
N THR A 228 -13.66 -15.85 16.05
CA THR A 228 -14.84 -15.14 15.50
C THR A 228 -16.00 -16.07 15.18
N SER A 229 -15.74 -17.37 14.91
CA SER A 229 -16.77 -18.36 14.60
C SER A 229 -17.52 -18.88 15.83
N MET A 230 -16.95 -18.75 17.04
CA MET A 230 -17.51 -19.26 18.30
C MET A 230 -18.61 -18.38 18.92
N THR A 231 -18.90 -17.20 18.36
CA THR A 231 -19.90 -16.26 18.92
C THR A 231 -21.33 -16.46 18.41
N SER A 232 -21.64 -17.54 17.68
CA SER A 232 -23.00 -17.87 17.25
C SER A 232 -23.53 -19.12 17.98
N PRO A 233 -24.36 -18.99 19.06
CA PRO A 233 -24.80 -20.13 19.87
C PRO A 233 -25.95 -20.98 19.27
N HIS A 234 -26.27 -20.83 17.97
CA HIS A 234 -27.40 -21.51 17.34
C HIS A 234 -27.09 -22.15 15.97
N ALA A 235 -25.97 -22.83 15.83
CA ALA A 235 -25.75 -23.71 14.67
C ALA A 235 -25.58 -25.16 15.14
N ALA A 236 -26.59 -25.98 14.90
CA ALA A 236 -26.52 -27.43 15.13
C ALA A 236 -25.38 -28.06 14.29
N PRO A 237 -24.68 -29.11 14.81
CA PRO A 237 -23.58 -29.73 14.08
C PRO A 237 -24.14 -30.61 12.96
N THR A 238 -24.09 -30.10 11.74
CA THR A 238 -24.29 -30.93 10.54
C THR A 238 -22.95 -31.53 10.14
N THR A 239 -22.80 -32.82 10.42
CA THR A 239 -21.70 -33.69 10.02
C THR A 239 -21.68 -33.86 8.50
N THR A 240 -20.85 -33.12 7.79
CA THR A 240 -20.28 -33.52 6.49
C THR A 240 -18.90 -32.92 6.37
N SER A 241 -17.90 -33.79 6.46
CA SER A 241 -16.47 -33.51 6.36
C SER A 241 -16.09 -33.15 4.93
N THR A 242 -16.04 -31.86 4.65
CA THR A 242 -15.19 -31.29 3.60
C THR A 242 -14.27 -30.29 4.29
N ALA A 243 -12.97 -30.38 4.00
CA ALA A 243 -11.93 -29.61 4.64
C ALA A 243 -12.33 -28.13 4.76
N THR A 244 -12.85 -27.74 5.92
CA THR A 244 -13.22 -26.37 6.27
C THR A 244 -11.95 -25.59 6.42
N THR A 245 -11.53 -24.93 5.33
CA THR A 245 -10.54 -23.85 5.39
C THR A 245 -11.12 -22.77 6.30
N THR A 246 -10.61 -22.72 7.54
CA THR A 246 -10.93 -21.63 8.47
C THR A 246 -10.63 -20.29 7.78
N PRO A 247 -11.59 -19.36 7.73
CA PRO A 247 -11.38 -18.08 7.06
C PRO A 247 -10.25 -17.35 7.77
N SER A 248 -9.13 -17.12 7.10
CA SER A 248 -8.05 -16.27 7.62
C SER A 248 -8.44 -14.80 7.47
N LEU A 249 -7.85 -13.95 8.30
CA LEU A 249 -8.01 -12.50 8.18
C LEU A 249 -7.34 -12.02 6.89
N PRO A 250 -8.07 -11.43 5.93
CA PRO A 250 -7.51 -11.07 4.63
C PRO A 250 -6.28 -10.16 4.70
N ASP A 251 -6.26 -9.22 5.65
CA ASP A 251 -5.12 -8.29 5.83
C ASP A 251 -3.81 -9.01 6.19
N LEU A 252 -3.87 -10.12 6.91
CA LEU A 252 -2.70 -10.90 7.34
C LEU A 252 -2.56 -12.24 6.61
N ASP A 253 -3.45 -12.56 5.67
CA ASP A 253 -3.37 -13.82 4.92
C ASP A 253 -2.05 -13.88 4.13
N PRO A 254 -1.29 -14.99 4.22
CA PRO A 254 -0.03 -15.14 3.49
C PRO A 254 -0.16 -14.90 1.98
N GLY A 255 -1.30 -15.29 1.39
CA GLY A 255 -1.58 -15.02 -0.03
C GLY A 255 -1.73 -13.53 -0.33
N THR A 256 -2.37 -12.77 0.57
CA THR A 256 -2.44 -11.31 0.46
C THR A 256 -1.05 -10.69 0.60
N GLN A 257 -0.27 -11.12 1.59
CA GLN A 257 1.07 -10.59 1.81
C GLN A 257 2.01 -10.89 0.64
N THR A 258 1.94 -12.10 0.06
CA THR A 258 2.66 -12.45 -1.18
C THR A 258 2.25 -11.54 -2.33
N ALA A 259 0.95 -11.28 -2.49
CA ALA A 259 0.44 -10.40 -3.53
C ALA A 259 0.89 -8.94 -3.35
N LEU A 260 0.95 -8.43 -2.12
CA LEU A 260 1.45 -7.08 -1.82
C LEU A 260 2.96 -6.97 -2.07
N SER A 261 3.73 -8.03 -1.78
CA SER A 261 5.14 -8.09 -2.12
C SER A 261 5.36 -8.02 -3.63
N ALA A 262 4.59 -8.79 -4.41
CA ALA A 262 4.63 -8.75 -5.87
C ALA A 262 4.19 -7.39 -6.44
N LEU A 263 3.16 -6.76 -5.86
CA LEU A 263 2.72 -5.42 -6.23
C LEU A 263 3.83 -4.39 -6.07
N ALA A 264 4.50 -4.37 -4.92
CA ALA A 264 5.61 -3.45 -4.65
C ALA A 264 6.78 -3.66 -5.63
N LEU A 265 7.08 -4.92 -6.03
CA LEU A 265 8.08 -5.22 -7.07
C LEU A 265 7.66 -4.73 -8.45
N ALA A 266 6.38 -4.88 -8.82
CA ALA A 266 5.85 -4.37 -10.08
C ALA A 266 6.02 -2.85 -10.16
N GLU A 267 5.62 -2.15 -9.11
CA GLU A 267 5.74 -0.69 -9.00
C GLU A 267 7.20 -0.23 -9.03
N ALA A 268 8.09 -0.87 -8.27
CA ALA A 268 9.52 -0.56 -8.25
C ALA A 268 10.17 -0.75 -9.63
N THR A 269 9.80 -1.83 -10.34
CA THR A 269 10.32 -2.12 -11.69
C THR A 269 9.84 -1.07 -12.70
N LEU A 270 8.57 -0.66 -12.65
CA LEU A 270 8.04 0.39 -13.52
C LEU A 270 8.66 1.76 -13.23
N LEU A 271 9.02 2.06 -11.98
CA LEU A 271 9.72 3.29 -11.62
C LEU A 271 11.13 3.33 -12.20
N ALA A 272 11.84 2.20 -12.23
CA ALA A 272 13.15 2.12 -12.86
C ALA A 272 13.10 2.45 -14.36
N VAL A 273 12.04 2.02 -15.05
CA VAL A 273 11.79 2.39 -16.45
C VAL A 273 11.37 3.84 -16.58
N LEU A 274 10.48 4.32 -15.69
CA LEU A 274 9.96 5.69 -15.70
C LEU A 274 11.08 6.73 -15.60
N LYS A 275 12.14 6.44 -14.86
CA LYS A 275 13.30 7.33 -14.70
C LYS A 275 13.84 7.86 -16.03
N ASP A 276 13.88 7.00 -17.06
CA ASP A 276 14.45 7.29 -18.37
C ASP A 276 13.39 7.45 -19.48
N ASP A 277 12.09 7.35 -19.14
CA ASP A 277 10.99 7.47 -20.11
C ASP A 277 10.61 8.94 -20.34
N SER A 278 11.30 9.58 -21.27
CA SER A 278 11.08 10.99 -21.63
C SER A 278 9.69 11.27 -22.21
N TYR A 279 9.04 10.30 -22.84
CA TYR A 279 7.68 10.47 -23.41
C TYR A 279 6.61 10.59 -22.33
N VAL A 280 6.68 9.72 -21.32
CA VAL A 280 5.73 9.79 -20.18
C VAL A 280 5.94 11.09 -19.41
N PHE A 281 7.18 11.52 -19.21
CA PHE A 281 7.46 12.81 -18.58
C PHE A 281 6.90 13.99 -19.37
N ALA A 282 7.09 14.01 -20.69
CA ALA A 282 6.51 15.04 -21.54
C ALA A 282 4.98 15.09 -21.40
N CYS A 283 4.30 13.94 -21.34
CA CYS A 283 2.86 13.87 -21.12
C CYS A 283 2.42 14.33 -19.72
N ILE A 284 3.20 14.04 -18.68
CA ILE A 284 2.93 14.54 -17.32
C ILE A 284 3.07 16.07 -17.28
N GLN A 285 4.12 16.60 -17.87
CA GLN A 285 4.41 18.05 -17.92
C GLN A 285 3.39 18.80 -18.79
N ALA A 286 2.88 18.18 -19.86
CA ALA A 286 1.85 18.77 -20.71
C ALA A 286 0.55 19.09 -19.93
N ARG A 287 0.34 18.51 -18.76
CA ARG A 287 -0.75 18.90 -17.86
C ARG A 287 -0.47 20.25 -17.18
N ASN A 288 0.79 20.71 -17.18
CA ASN A 288 1.11 22.04 -16.71
C ASN A 288 0.87 23.08 -17.84
N PRO A 289 -0.11 23.99 -17.71
CA PRO A 289 -0.46 24.94 -18.75
C PRO A 289 0.66 25.95 -19.07
N ARG A 290 1.69 26.03 -18.21
CA ARG A 290 2.84 26.94 -18.39
C ARG A 290 3.97 26.33 -19.23
N ASP A 291 4.00 25.01 -19.38
CA ASP A 291 5.07 24.31 -20.09
C ASP A 291 4.57 23.82 -21.46
N LYS A 292 4.98 24.51 -22.54
CA LYS A 292 4.63 24.18 -23.92
C LYS A 292 5.81 23.67 -24.74
N ASP A 293 6.99 23.60 -24.17
CA ASP A 293 8.24 23.29 -24.91
C ASP A 293 8.24 21.85 -25.46
N TRP A 294 7.54 20.93 -24.82
CA TRP A 294 7.40 19.55 -25.26
C TRP A 294 6.70 19.40 -26.62
N MET A 295 5.87 20.38 -27.02
CA MET A 295 5.18 20.37 -28.32
C MET A 295 6.14 20.68 -29.48
N VAL A 296 7.24 21.38 -29.18
CA VAL A 296 8.20 21.86 -30.19
C VAL A 296 9.36 20.87 -30.34
N ARG A 297 9.75 20.19 -29.27
CA ARG A 297 10.87 19.26 -29.25
C ARG A 297 10.38 17.85 -28.92
N ALA A 298 10.41 16.95 -29.90
CA ALA A 298 10.08 15.56 -29.67
C ALA A 298 11.02 14.95 -28.62
N PRO A 299 10.51 14.31 -27.56
CA PRO A 299 11.38 13.65 -26.59
C PRO A 299 12.16 12.52 -27.26
N GLU A 300 13.43 12.38 -26.88
CA GLU A 300 14.30 11.31 -27.38
C GLU A 300 14.40 10.21 -26.31
N ILE A 301 14.20 8.97 -26.72
CA ILE A 301 14.55 7.81 -25.90
C ILE A 301 15.95 7.32 -26.34
N PRO A 302 16.87 7.05 -25.38
CA PRO A 302 18.15 6.46 -25.71
C PRO A 302 17.95 5.14 -26.48
N LYS A 303 18.41 5.10 -27.74
CA LYS A 303 18.18 4.00 -28.68
C LYS A 303 18.52 2.61 -28.15
N VAL A 304 19.62 2.53 -27.36
CA VAL A 304 20.17 1.26 -26.88
C VAL A 304 19.33 0.58 -25.79
N ARG A 305 18.34 1.28 -25.21
CA ARG A 305 17.61 0.83 -24.00
C ARG A 305 16.17 0.38 -24.25
N ALA A 306 15.59 0.67 -25.43
CA ALA A 306 14.16 0.40 -25.68
C ALA A 306 13.81 -1.08 -25.49
N HIS A 307 14.58 -2.00 -26.06
CA HIS A 307 14.37 -3.44 -25.89
C HIS A 307 14.50 -3.90 -24.42
N LEU A 308 15.48 -3.36 -23.68
CA LEU A 308 15.62 -3.64 -22.25
C LEU A 308 14.39 -3.17 -21.48
N PHE A 309 13.93 -1.93 -21.70
CA PHE A 309 12.78 -1.37 -21.03
C PHE A 309 11.50 -2.16 -21.34
N ALA A 310 11.33 -2.62 -22.58
CA ALA A 310 10.24 -3.51 -22.93
C ALA A 310 10.22 -4.78 -22.07
N ARG A 311 11.37 -5.45 -21.91
CA ARG A 311 11.48 -6.66 -21.08
C ARG A 311 11.28 -6.39 -19.58
N LEU A 312 11.72 -5.24 -19.07
CA LEU A 312 11.44 -4.82 -17.69
C LEU A 312 9.93 -4.60 -17.48
N CYS A 313 9.26 -3.98 -18.45
CA CYS A 313 7.81 -3.77 -18.39
C CYS A 313 7.03 -5.10 -18.46
N ILE A 314 7.50 -6.10 -19.24
CA ILE A 314 6.91 -7.45 -19.21
C ILE A 314 7.03 -8.04 -17.80
N ARG A 315 8.21 -7.96 -17.17
CA ARG A 315 8.39 -8.49 -15.82
C ARG A 315 7.51 -7.79 -14.80
N ALA A 316 7.37 -6.48 -14.91
CA ALA A 316 6.46 -5.72 -14.06
C ALA A 316 4.98 -6.15 -14.27
N ALA A 317 4.58 -6.46 -15.50
CA ALA A 317 3.25 -6.98 -15.79
C ALA A 317 3.04 -8.37 -15.15
N GLU A 318 4.03 -9.26 -15.24
CA GLU A 318 3.98 -10.57 -14.60
C GLU A 318 3.80 -10.46 -13.07
N TYR A 319 4.54 -9.56 -12.40
CA TYR A 319 4.37 -9.28 -10.98
C TYR A 319 3.00 -8.71 -10.64
N ALA A 320 2.48 -7.77 -11.43
CA ALA A 320 1.15 -7.18 -11.21
C ALA A 320 0.02 -8.22 -11.42
N GLU A 321 0.17 -9.11 -12.40
CA GLU A 321 -0.77 -10.21 -12.64
C GLU A 321 -0.71 -11.27 -11.53
N GLN A 322 0.48 -11.59 -11.03
CA GLN A 322 0.66 -12.44 -9.85
C GLN A 322 -0.03 -11.83 -8.62
N ALA A 323 0.14 -10.51 -8.40
CA ALA A 323 -0.55 -9.79 -7.33
C ALA A 323 -2.07 -9.87 -7.49
N ALA A 324 -2.60 -9.60 -8.69
CA ALA A 324 -4.03 -9.66 -8.97
C ALA A 324 -4.62 -11.08 -8.78
N ALA A 325 -3.89 -12.11 -9.21
CA ALA A 325 -4.30 -13.51 -9.03
C ALA A 325 -4.28 -13.90 -7.54
N GLY A 326 -3.24 -13.50 -6.79
CA GLY A 326 -3.14 -13.73 -5.35
C GLY A 326 -4.29 -13.11 -4.58
N LEU A 327 -4.55 -11.81 -4.77
CA LEU A 327 -5.69 -11.11 -4.15
C LEU A 327 -7.04 -11.73 -4.56
N GLY A 328 -7.21 -12.08 -5.83
CA GLY A 328 -8.41 -12.74 -6.33
C GLY A 328 -8.66 -14.10 -5.69
N SER A 329 -7.61 -14.89 -5.43
CA SER A 329 -7.71 -16.19 -4.77
C SER A 329 -8.15 -16.07 -3.30
N VAL A 330 -7.70 -15.04 -2.60
CA VAL A 330 -8.11 -14.75 -1.21
C VAL A 330 -9.60 -14.38 -1.16
N VAL A 331 -10.05 -13.51 -2.08
CA VAL A 331 -11.48 -13.15 -2.21
C VAL A 331 -12.35 -14.38 -2.46
N GLY A 332 -11.90 -15.29 -3.31
CA GLY A 332 -12.61 -16.56 -3.59
C GLY A 332 -12.75 -17.47 -2.36
N ARG A 333 -11.77 -17.47 -1.45
CA ARG A 333 -11.77 -18.26 -0.21
C ARG A 333 -12.62 -17.65 0.90
N THR A 334 -12.59 -16.32 1.05
CA THR A 334 -13.26 -15.62 2.15
C THR A 334 -14.75 -15.35 1.89
N GLY A 335 -15.20 -15.51 0.68
CA GLY A 335 -16.60 -15.26 0.29
C GLY A 335 -17.02 -13.80 0.51
N LYS A 336 -18.34 -13.57 0.67
CA LYS A 336 -18.88 -12.21 0.82
C LYS A 336 -18.54 -11.51 2.14
N THR A 337 -18.05 -12.24 3.14
CA THR A 337 -17.80 -11.73 4.51
C THR A 337 -16.40 -11.18 4.76
N GLY A 338 -15.50 -11.25 3.78
CA GLY A 338 -14.13 -10.79 3.94
C GLY A 338 -13.51 -10.36 2.61
N ALA A 339 -14.28 -9.68 1.76
CA ALA A 339 -13.80 -9.22 0.47
C ALA A 339 -12.68 -8.18 0.66
N ILE A 340 -11.59 -8.37 -0.06
CA ILE A 340 -10.54 -7.36 -0.21
C ILE A 340 -11.12 -6.16 -0.95
N GLU A 341 -10.65 -4.96 -0.64
CA GLU A 341 -11.04 -3.72 -1.27
C GLU A 341 -10.97 -3.83 -2.80
N GLU A 342 -12.12 -3.63 -3.46
CA GLU A 342 -12.23 -3.79 -4.93
C GLU A 342 -11.32 -2.79 -5.66
N GLU A 343 -11.05 -1.63 -5.06
CA GLU A 343 -10.17 -0.61 -5.57
C GLU A 343 -8.73 -1.14 -5.74
N LEU A 344 -8.19 -1.86 -4.75
CA LEU A 344 -6.85 -2.45 -4.82
C LEU A 344 -6.78 -3.53 -5.92
N LEU A 345 -7.79 -4.40 -6.00
CA LEU A 345 -7.84 -5.44 -7.03
C LEU A 345 -8.01 -4.83 -8.44
N GLY A 346 -8.79 -3.76 -8.55
CA GLY A 346 -8.92 -2.96 -9.78
C GLY A 346 -7.59 -2.36 -10.20
N TYR A 347 -6.90 -1.72 -9.25
CA TYR A 347 -5.60 -1.10 -9.48
C TYR A 347 -4.55 -2.10 -9.97
N THR A 348 -4.40 -3.27 -9.33
CA THR A 348 -3.41 -4.29 -9.73
C THR A 348 -3.65 -4.79 -11.16
N ARG A 349 -4.92 -4.98 -11.56
CA ARG A 349 -5.29 -5.36 -12.93
C ARG A 349 -4.96 -4.27 -13.95
N VAL A 350 -5.22 -3.01 -13.60
CA VAL A 350 -4.89 -1.87 -14.47
C VAL A 350 -3.39 -1.71 -14.60
N LEU A 351 -2.64 -1.86 -13.50
CA LEU A 351 -1.17 -1.80 -13.50
C LEU A 351 -0.55 -2.83 -14.45
N GLY A 352 -1.03 -4.09 -14.42
CA GLY A 352 -0.59 -5.13 -15.33
C GLY A 352 -0.84 -4.78 -16.80
N ARG A 353 -2.02 -4.22 -17.11
CA ARG A 353 -2.36 -3.77 -18.48
C ARG A 353 -1.48 -2.60 -18.94
N VAL A 354 -1.24 -1.63 -18.08
CA VAL A 354 -0.36 -0.48 -18.37
C VAL A 354 1.08 -0.95 -18.60
N ALA A 355 1.57 -1.86 -17.76
CA ALA A 355 2.92 -2.44 -17.92
C ALA A 355 3.05 -3.18 -19.26
N ARG A 356 2.07 -4.00 -19.66
CA ARG A 356 2.06 -4.66 -20.97
C ARG A 356 1.99 -3.68 -22.13
N ALA A 357 1.15 -2.66 -22.03
CA ALA A 357 1.06 -1.62 -23.06
C ALA A 357 2.37 -0.87 -23.23
N ARG A 358 3.03 -0.53 -22.11
CA ARG A 358 4.34 0.12 -22.10
C ARG A 358 5.41 -0.78 -22.73
N ALA A 359 5.39 -2.08 -22.45
CA ALA A 359 6.28 -3.05 -23.09
C ALA A 359 6.10 -3.04 -24.62
N CYS A 360 4.87 -3.13 -25.10
CA CYS A 360 4.57 -3.06 -26.53
C CYS A 360 5.03 -1.73 -27.14
N ARG A 361 4.82 -0.61 -26.45
CA ARG A 361 5.30 0.69 -26.91
C ARG A 361 6.82 0.73 -27.09
N PHE A 362 7.58 0.18 -26.14
CA PHE A 362 9.04 0.13 -26.23
C PHE A 362 9.53 -0.82 -27.33
N PHE A 363 8.85 -1.95 -27.58
CA PHE A 363 9.12 -2.77 -28.77
C PHE A 363 8.84 -2.02 -30.05
N GLY A 364 7.76 -1.21 -30.08
CA GLY A 364 7.49 -0.33 -31.21
C GLY A 364 8.59 0.70 -31.44
N VAL A 365 9.12 1.31 -30.37
CA VAL A 365 10.27 2.23 -30.45
C VAL A 365 11.52 1.51 -30.97
N ASP A 366 11.79 0.29 -30.49
CA ASP A 366 12.92 -0.52 -30.96
C ASP A 366 12.79 -0.85 -32.46
N ALA A 367 11.59 -1.23 -32.92
CA ALA A 367 11.29 -1.49 -34.33
C ALA A 367 11.43 -0.22 -35.20
N GLU A 368 10.96 0.93 -34.72
CA GLU A 368 11.13 2.22 -35.42
C GLU A 368 12.61 2.56 -35.61
N LEU A 369 13.41 2.36 -34.57
CA LEU A 369 14.85 2.58 -34.60
C LEU A 369 15.58 1.62 -35.56
N ALA A 370 15.02 0.43 -35.77
CA ALA A 370 15.49 -0.53 -36.78
C ALA A 370 14.97 -0.22 -38.20
N GLY A 371 14.23 0.87 -38.39
CA GLY A 371 13.63 1.25 -39.68
C GLY A 371 12.39 0.46 -40.07
N LYS A 372 11.83 -0.35 -39.17
CA LYS A 372 10.63 -1.20 -39.40
C LYS A 372 9.37 -0.50 -38.93
N ILE A 373 8.96 0.58 -39.62
CA ILE A 373 7.84 1.42 -39.22
C ILE A 373 6.50 0.65 -39.22
N GLY A 374 6.27 -0.25 -40.20
CA GLY A 374 5.07 -1.09 -40.21
C GLY A 374 4.95 -1.97 -38.97
N GLU A 375 6.02 -2.61 -38.55
CA GLU A 375 6.09 -3.41 -37.32
C GLU A 375 5.90 -2.52 -36.07
N ALA A 376 6.52 -1.33 -36.05
CA ALA A 376 6.36 -0.37 -34.97
C ALA A 376 4.90 0.05 -34.75
N ILE A 377 4.14 0.30 -35.84
CA ILE A 377 2.71 0.61 -35.78
C ILE A 377 1.92 -0.58 -35.23
N ALA A 378 2.23 -1.81 -35.65
CA ALA A 378 1.56 -3.00 -35.16
C ALA A 378 1.78 -3.20 -33.64
N TRP A 379 2.96 -2.88 -33.11
CA TRP A 379 3.24 -2.87 -31.68
C TRP A 379 2.39 -1.82 -30.92
N LEU A 380 2.16 -0.63 -31.48
CA LEU A 380 1.28 0.37 -30.85
C LEU A 380 -0.19 -0.06 -30.86
N GLN A 381 -0.63 -0.78 -31.90
CA GLN A 381 -1.97 -1.38 -31.93
C GLN A 381 -2.12 -2.46 -30.86
N ALA A 382 -1.08 -3.29 -30.64
CA ALA A 382 -1.01 -4.23 -29.53
C ALA A 382 -1.09 -3.53 -28.18
N ALA A 383 -0.37 -2.40 -28.01
CA ALA A 383 -0.39 -1.59 -26.80
C ALA A 383 -1.79 -1.03 -26.49
N LYS A 384 -2.50 -0.52 -27.50
CA LYS A 384 -3.92 -0.08 -27.36
C LYS A 384 -4.83 -1.22 -26.91
N GLY A 385 -4.66 -2.39 -27.52
CA GLY A 385 -5.38 -3.60 -27.14
C GLY A 385 -5.15 -3.98 -25.67
N ALA A 386 -3.90 -3.93 -25.19
CA ALA A 386 -3.53 -4.21 -23.82
C ALA A 386 -4.18 -3.21 -22.83
N LEU A 387 -4.23 -1.91 -23.17
CA LEU A 387 -4.94 -0.90 -22.37
C LEU A 387 -6.45 -1.08 -22.34
N GLY A 388 -7.01 -1.89 -23.23
CA GLY A 388 -8.45 -2.07 -23.39
C GLY A 388 -9.13 -0.88 -24.07
N VAL A 389 -8.38 -0.07 -24.83
CA VAL A 389 -8.91 0.98 -25.67
C VAL A 389 -9.39 0.32 -26.97
N ARG A 390 -10.70 0.23 -27.17
CA ARG A 390 -11.24 -0.26 -28.43
C ARG A 390 -10.84 0.71 -29.54
N SER A 391 -10.06 0.23 -30.51
CA SER A 391 -9.75 0.97 -31.73
C SER A 391 -11.05 1.40 -32.39
N ARG A 392 -11.29 2.70 -32.50
CA ARG A 392 -12.48 3.30 -33.14
C ARG A 392 -12.31 3.42 -34.64
N GLY A 393 -11.55 2.55 -35.26
CA GLY A 393 -11.31 2.64 -36.69
C GLY A 393 -10.71 1.38 -37.27
N GLY A 394 -11.43 0.71 -38.15
CA GLY A 394 -10.87 -0.30 -39.03
C GLY A 394 -11.55 -1.66 -39.05
N GLY A 395 -12.84 -1.71 -38.79
CA GLY A 395 -13.67 -2.81 -39.28
C GLY A 395 -14.31 -2.41 -40.62
N ALA A 396 -13.52 -2.30 -41.68
CA ALA A 396 -14.07 -2.49 -43.01
C ALA A 396 -14.60 -3.92 -43.04
N LYS A 397 -15.90 -4.08 -42.78
CA LYS A 397 -16.60 -5.32 -43.13
C LYS A 397 -16.37 -5.51 -44.60
N THR A 398 -15.57 -6.50 -44.95
CA THR A 398 -15.41 -6.97 -46.31
C THR A 398 -16.80 -7.22 -46.87
N GLU A 399 -17.09 -6.67 -48.05
CA GLU A 399 -18.40 -6.79 -48.74
C GLU A 399 -18.84 -8.24 -48.98
N ALA A 400 -17.94 -9.20 -48.81
CA ALA A 400 -18.20 -10.64 -48.88
C ALA A 400 -19.12 -11.20 -47.76
N GLU A 401 -19.29 -10.52 -46.62
CA GLU A 401 -20.25 -10.94 -45.58
C GLU A 401 -21.65 -10.34 -45.72
N LYS A 402 -21.88 -9.47 -46.69
CA LYS A 402 -23.20 -8.86 -46.93
C LYS A 402 -24.13 -9.72 -47.81
N GLU A 403 -23.62 -10.70 -48.56
CA GLU A 403 -24.44 -11.50 -49.48
C GLU A 403 -24.97 -12.82 -48.88
N ALA A 404 -24.48 -13.29 -47.75
CA ALA A 404 -24.92 -14.57 -47.15
C ALA A 404 -26.07 -14.46 -46.14
N GLY A 405 -26.64 -13.29 -45.89
CA GLY A 405 -27.61 -13.04 -44.80
C GLY A 405 -29.01 -12.56 -45.22
N SER A 406 -29.37 -12.65 -46.50
CA SER A 406 -30.69 -12.20 -46.96
C SER A 406 -31.62 -13.35 -47.27
N LYS A 407 -32.18 -13.99 -46.27
CA LYS A 407 -33.53 -14.59 -46.27
C LYS A 407 -33.86 -15.14 -44.88
N GLY A 408 -34.78 -14.46 -44.20
CA GLY A 408 -35.52 -15.02 -43.06
C GLY A 408 -35.37 -14.22 -41.75
N GLY A 409 -36.36 -13.41 -41.37
CA GLY A 409 -36.56 -13.02 -40.00
C GLY A 409 -36.73 -11.53 -39.71
N SER A 410 -37.69 -10.88 -40.31
CA SER A 410 -38.05 -9.47 -40.17
C SER A 410 -38.83 -9.09 -38.88
N LYS A 411 -38.75 -9.78 -37.77
CA LYS A 411 -39.46 -9.34 -36.54
C LYS A 411 -38.57 -9.13 -35.31
N PHE A 412 -37.36 -9.67 -35.30
CA PHE A 412 -36.46 -9.56 -34.11
C PHE A 412 -35.53 -8.34 -34.14
N SER A 413 -35.31 -7.73 -35.29
CA SER A 413 -34.41 -6.57 -35.45
C SER A 413 -35.08 -5.27 -34.95
N ARG A 414 -36.38 -5.11 -35.13
CA ARG A 414 -37.14 -3.95 -34.59
C ARG A 414 -37.24 -3.95 -33.08
N PHE A 415 -37.22 -5.12 -32.43
CA PHE A 415 -37.27 -5.23 -30.98
C PHE A 415 -35.90 -4.84 -30.32
N LYS A 416 -34.79 -5.18 -30.97
CA LYS A 416 -33.45 -4.78 -30.51
C LYS A 416 -33.18 -3.29 -30.68
N GLN A 417 -33.71 -2.66 -31.70
CA GLN A 417 -33.53 -1.22 -31.97
C GLN A 417 -34.35 -0.39 -30.99
N GLY A 418 -35.61 -0.75 -30.73
CA GLY A 418 -36.45 -0.08 -29.72
C GLY A 418 -35.94 -0.27 -28.28
N PHE A 419 -35.25 -1.39 -27.99
CA PHE A 419 -34.66 -1.61 -26.66
C PHE A 419 -33.38 -0.80 -26.49
N LYS A 420 -32.60 -0.58 -27.54
CA LYS A 420 -31.40 0.24 -27.54
C LYS A 420 -31.73 1.73 -27.40
N GLU A 421 -32.74 2.21 -28.14
CA GLU A 421 -33.22 3.58 -28.01
C GLU A 421 -33.81 3.85 -26.62
N LYS A 422 -34.59 2.93 -26.05
CA LYS A 422 -35.12 3.03 -24.69
C LYS A 422 -34.03 2.99 -23.64
N LEU A 423 -32.92 2.29 -23.88
CA LEU A 423 -31.77 2.24 -22.95
C LEU A 423 -30.91 3.52 -23.05
N GLU A 424 -30.80 4.10 -24.23
CA GLU A 424 -30.12 5.40 -24.46
C GLU A 424 -30.95 6.55 -23.92
N GLU A 425 -32.28 6.52 -24.09
CA GLU A 425 -33.22 7.50 -23.56
C GLU A 425 -33.25 7.46 -22.01
N LYS A 426 -33.25 6.26 -21.43
CA LYS A 426 -33.17 6.06 -19.97
C LYS A 426 -31.79 6.45 -19.41
N LYS A 427 -30.74 6.41 -20.21
CA LYS A 427 -29.41 6.88 -19.85
C LYS A 427 -29.32 8.41 -19.92
N MET A 428 -29.92 9.05 -20.92
CA MET A 428 -30.05 10.51 -21.00
C MET A 428 -30.95 11.07 -19.89
N GLU A 429 -32.06 10.40 -19.59
CA GLU A 429 -32.98 10.80 -18.50
C GLU A 429 -32.32 10.66 -17.13
N LYS A 430 -31.44 9.67 -16.96
CA LYS A 430 -30.65 9.50 -15.74
C LYS A 430 -29.52 10.52 -15.60
N ASP A 431 -28.94 10.97 -16.71
CA ASP A 431 -27.93 12.04 -16.73
C ASP A 431 -28.56 13.43 -16.58
N ALA A 432 -29.80 13.64 -17.03
CA ALA A 432 -30.55 14.90 -16.86
C ALA A 432 -31.24 15.02 -15.49
N GLY A 433 -31.57 13.91 -14.84
CA GLY A 433 -32.19 13.88 -13.50
C GLY A 433 -31.22 13.86 -12.32
N SER A 434 -29.92 13.79 -12.56
CA SER A 434 -28.86 13.68 -11.52
C SER A 434 -28.23 15.02 -11.14
N GLN A 435 -29.04 16.08 -11.06
CA GLN A 435 -28.62 17.34 -10.44
C GLN A 435 -29.08 17.40 -8.97
N GLY A 436 -28.74 16.38 -8.20
CA GLY A 436 -29.15 16.33 -6.78
C GLY A 436 -28.85 14.99 -6.14
N GLY A 437 -27.62 14.53 -6.19
CA GLY A 437 -27.21 13.31 -5.50
C GLY A 437 -25.73 13.04 -5.74
N SER A 438 -24.88 13.85 -5.11
CA SER A 438 -23.45 13.65 -5.05
C SER A 438 -23.13 12.31 -4.35
N GLY A 439 -23.23 11.22 -5.08
CA GLY A 439 -22.38 10.07 -4.85
C GLY A 439 -21.01 10.47 -5.36
N ASP A 440 -20.13 10.76 -4.42
CA ASP A 440 -18.72 11.11 -4.59
C ASP A 440 -18.04 10.12 -5.55
N LYS A 441 -18.18 10.34 -6.86
CA LYS A 441 -17.29 9.75 -7.84
C LYS A 441 -15.97 10.44 -7.58
N LYS A 442 -15.13 9.83 -6.74
CA LYS A 442 -13.77 10.22 -6.44
C LYS A 442 -13.11 10.55 -7.79
N GLU A 443 -12.97 11.84 -8.06
CA GLU A 443 -12.31 12.32 -9.26
C GLU A 443 -10.89 11.76 -9.21
N LEU A 444 -10.55 10.86 -10.14
CA LEU A 444 -9.25 10.21 -10.20
C LEU A 444 -8.19 11.31 -10.32
N GLY A 445 -7.36 11.42 -9.30
CA GLY A 445 -6.22 12.32 -9.31
C GLY A 445 -5.19 11.90 -10.36
N PRO A 446 -4.23 12.76 -10.68
CA PRO A 446 -3.14 12.41 -11.58
C PRO A 446 -2.40 11.16 -11.08
N GLY A 447 -2.30 10.11 -11.89
CA GLY A 447 -1.60 8.86 -11.58
C GLY A 447 -2.39 7.80 -10.79
N ASP A 448 -3.63 8.07 -10.37
CA ASP A 448 -4.48 7.13 -9.62
C ASP A 448 -4.85 5.88 -10.43
N ASP A 449 -4.91 5.99 -11.76
CA ASP A 449 -5.16 4.89 -12.70
C ASP A 449 -3.89 4.14 -13.15
N ALA A 450 -2.88 4.09 -12.31
CA ALA A 450 -1.57 3.49 -12.58
C ALA A 450 -0.81 4.14 -13.77
N GLY A 451 -1.20 5.35 -14.19
CA GLY A 451 -0.63 6.06 -15.34
C GLY A 451 -1.17 5.61 -16.69
N ARG A 452 -2.38 5.05 -16.71
CA ARG A 452 -3.05 4.58 -17.94
C ARG A 452 -3.32 5.71 -18.94
N ASP A 453 -3.74 6.87 -18.45
CA ASP A 453 -4.04 8.03 -19.29
C ASP A 453 -2.78 8.60 -19.95
N GLU A 454 -1.68 8.70 -19.19
CA GLU A 454 -0.40 9.15 -19.71
C GLU A 454 0.11 8.18 -20.79
N GLU A 455 0.08 6.89 -20.52
CA GLU A 455 0.51 5.87 -21.49
C GLU A 455 -0.36 5.89 -22.75
N GLY A 456 -1.69 6.03 -22.61
CA GLY A 456 -2.61 6.13 -23.73
C GLY A 456 -2.30 7.32 -24.65
N ARG A 457 -1.98 8.49 -24.08
CA ARG A 457 -1.59 9.70 -24.82
C ARG A 457 -0.26 9.50 -25.57
N VAL A 458 0.74 8.88 -24.94
CA VAL A 458 2.01 8.59 -25.60
C VAL A 458 1.81 7.67 -26.79
N ILE A 459 1.03 6.61 -26.63
CA ILE A 459 0.73 5.66 -27.70
C ILE A 459 0.02 6.37 -28.86
N GLU A 460 -0.98 7.20 -28.58
CA GLU A 460 -1.72 7.94 -29.62
C GLU A 460 -0.82 8.94 -30.38
N MET A 461 0.06 9.65 -29.67
CA MET A 461 1.02 10.57 -30.25
C MET A 461 1.99 9.85 -31.20
N LEU A 462 2.58 8.73 -30.75
CA LEU A 462 3.52 7.94 -31.55
C LEU A 462 2.83 7.31 -32.75
N GLU A 463 1.64 6.75 -32.59
CA GLU A 463 0.88 6.15 -33.69
C GLU A 463 0.55 7.19 -34.76
N THR A 464 0.07 8.36 -34.37
CA THR A 464 -0.24 9.45 -35.34
C THR A 464 1.01 9.83 -36.14
N LYS A 465 2.17 9.95 -35.49
CA LYS A 465 3.45 10.24 -36.13
C LYS A 465 3.84 9.13 -37.11
N TRP A 466 3.86 7.89 -36.64
CA TRP A 466 4.36 6.76 -37.43
C TRP A 466 3.43 6.35 -38.58
N VAL A 467 2.12 6.42 -38.38
CA VAL A 467 1.14 6.19 -39.47
C VAL A 467 1.33 7.23 -40.59
N ARG A 468 1.52 8.51 -40.22
CA ARG A 468 1.80 9.55 -41.21
C ARG A 468 3.12 9.26 -41.93
N MET A 469 4.18 8.90 -41.26
CA MET A 469 5.48 8.56 -41.84
C MET A 469 5.34 7.33 -42.78
N ASN A 470 4.61 6.30 -42.35
CA ASN A 470 4.42 5.10 -43.15
C ASN A 470 3.63 5.38 -44.43
N ASN A 471 2.56 6.19 -44.36
CA ASN A 471 1.72 6.52 -45.51
C ASN A 471 2.39 7.46 -46.50
N THR A 472 3.37 8.29 -46.06
CA THR A 472 4.01 9.28 -46.93
C THR A 472 5.39 8.88 -47.43
N ILE A 473 6.15 8.09 -46.68
CA ILE A 473 7.57 7.84 -46.93
C ILE A 473 7.89 6.35 -47.06
N ASN A 474 7.49 5.55 -46.04
CA ASN A 474 7.99 4.18 -45.89
C ASN A 474 7.14 3.13 -46.61
N THR A 475 5.84 3.30 -46.70
CA THR A 475 4.84 2.40 -47.38
C THR A 475 5.00 0.91 -47.02
N GLN A 476 5.38 0.63 -45.74
CA GLN A 476 5.59 -0.73 -45.25
C GLN A 476 4.26 -1.39 -44.89
N LEU A 477 4.19 -2.72 -45.07
CA LEU A 477 3.07 -3.52 -44.59
C LEU A 477 3.03 -3.53 -43.07
N ILE A 478 1.83 -3.35 -42.50
CA ILE A 478 1.60 -3.45 -41.04
C ILE A 478 1.19 -4.89 -40.74
N PRO A 479 2.03 -5.67 -40.02
CA PRO A 479 1.68 -7.04 -39.67
C PRO A 479 0.54 -7.08 -38.63
N PRO A 480 -0.16 -8.23 -38.49
CA PRO A 480 -1.16 -8.40 -37.45
C PRO A 480 -0.50 -8.30 -36.06
N SER A 481 -1.07 -7.51 -35.16
CA SER A 481 -0.54 -7.34 -33.80
C SER A 481 -0.55 -8.63 -32.99
N ALA A 482 -1.44 -9.58 -33.30
CA ALA A 482 -1.52 -10.88 -32.63
C ALA A 482 -0.27 -11.72 -32.84
N ASP A 483 0.34 -11.68 -34.04
CA ASP A 483 1.55 -12.44 -34.37
C ASP A 483 2.76 -11.93 -33.56
N LEU A 484 2.82 -10.64 -33.29
CA LEU A 484 3.85 -10.03 -32.45
C LEU A 484 3.68 -10.43 -30.99
N LEU A 485 2.44 -10.45 -30.48
CA LEU A 485 2.15 -10.84 -29.10
C LEU A 485 2.42 -12.33 -28.85
N ALA A 486 2.31 -13.20 -29.85
CA ALA A 486 2.61 -14.62 -29.72
C ALA A 486 4.11 -14.90 -29.46
N ASN A 487 4.99 -13.99 -29.89
CA ASN A 487 6.45 -14.12 -29.80
C ASN A 487 7.08 -13.15 -28.79
N LEU A 488 6.36 -12.78 -27.72
CA LEU A 488 6.92 -11.91 -26.69
C LEU A 488 8.11 -12.56 -25.98
N PRO A 489 9.25 -11.87 -25.84
CA PRO A 489 10.37 -12.36 -25.04
C PRO A 489 10.00 -12.40 -23.55
N SER A 490 10.68 -13.24 -22.78
CA SER A 490 10.52 -13.29 -21.32
C SER A 490 10.89 -11.97 -20.66
N GLY A 491 10.23 -11.64 -19.56
CA GLY A 491 10.58 -10.51 -18.71
C GLY A 491 11.99 -10.61 -18.14
N ARG A 492 12.55 -9.48 -17.72
CA ARG A 492 13.88 -9.40 -17.09
C ARG A 492 13.77 -8.71 -15.74
N ASP A 493 14.32 -9.30 -14.69
CA ASP A 493 14.45 -8.66 -13.39
C ASP A 493 15.53 -7.58 -13.42
N ILE A 494 15.26 -6.43 -12.81
CA ILE A 494 16.23 -5.36 -12.58
C ILE A 494 16.69 -5.32 -11.13
N HIS A 495 15.81 -5.71 -10.22
CA HIS A 495 16.09 -5.77 -8.80
C HIS A 495 16.48 -7.19 -8.40
N ALA A 496 17.47 -7.32 -7.53
CA ALA A 496 17.70 -8.59 -6.86
C ALA A 496 16.45 -8.98 -6.06
N PRO A 497 16.19 -10.27 -5.84
CA PRO A 497 15.14 -10.70 -4.93
C PRO A 497 15.27 -9.93 -3.61
N PRO A 498 14.17 -9.44 -3.02
CA PRO A 498 14.25 -8.71 -1.78
C PRO A 498 14.93 -9.58 -0.73
N GLY A 499 15.99 -9.04 -0.12
CA GLY A 499 16.66 -9.71 1.00
C GLY A 499 15.67 -9.94 2.13
N ALA A 500 15.92 -10.92 2.99
CA ALA A 500 15.11 -11.15 4.16
C ALA A 500 15.09 -9.88 5.02
N TYR A 501 13.91 -9.32 5.26
CA TYR A 501 13.76 -8.21 6.20
C TYR A 501 14.05 -8.72 7.61
N ARG A 502 14.87 -7.98 8.35
CA ARG A 502 15.11 -8.22 9.77
C ARG A 502 14.47 -7.12 10.59
N ILE A 503 13.74 -7.51 11.61
CA ILE A 503 13.18 -6.54 12.56
C ILE A 503 14.38 -5.92 13.31
N PRO A 504 14.43 -4.58 13.42
CA PRO A 504 15.54 -3.94 14.15
C PRO A 504 15.49 -4.31 15.62
N SER A 505 16.68 -4.56 16.23
CA SER A 505 16.87 -4.80 17.65
C SER A 505 17.09 -3.48 18.41
N LEU A 506 16.94 -3.52 19.72
CA LEU A 506 17.29 -2.41 20.61
C LEU A 506 18.80 -2.19 20.62
N ASP A 507 19.23 -0.94 20.70
CA ASP A 507 20.62 -0.57 20.86
C ASP A 507 21.10 -0.96 22.27
N GLU A 508 22.39 -1.28 22.40
CA GLU A 508 23.02 -1.67 23.67
C GLU A 508 22.81 -0.62 24.77
N GLU A 509 22.92 0.67 24.43
CA GLU A 509 22.65 1.74 25.39
C GLU A 509 21.21 1.73 25.91
N GLN A 510 20.24 1.40 25.07
CA GLN A 510 18.83 1.32 25.46
C GLN A 510 18.60 0.11 26.38
N LEU A 511 19.22 -1.02 26.08
CA LEU A 511 19.16 -2.21 26.94
C LEU A 511 19.78 -1.97 28.32
N VAL A 512 20.98 -1.40 28.37
CA VAL A 512 21.65 -1.06 29.63
C VAL A 512 20.80 -0.13 30.50
N ARG A 513 20.16 0.87 29.92
CA ARG A 513 19.25 1.79 30.64
C ARG A 513 18.00 1.10 31.21
N MET A 514 17.60 -0.03 30.64
CA MET A 514 16.41 -0.78 31.05
C MET A 514 16.74 -1.95 32.00
N ARG A 515 18.03 -2.24 32.20
CA ARG A 515 18.50 -3.32 33.06
C ARG A 515 18.11 -3.09 34.55
N ALA A 516 17.83 -4.15 35.25
CA ALA A 516 17.62 -4.11 36.68
C ALA A 516 18.90 -3.60 37.38
N PRO A 517 18.79 -2.78 38.43
CA PRO A 517 19.96 -2.45 39.24
C PRO A 517 20.57 -3.75 39.78
N PRO A 518 21.91 -3.82 39.91
CA PRO A 518 22.56 -5.00 40.52
C PRO A 518 21.96 -5.26 41.90
N ALA A 519 21.74 -6.53 42.23
CA ALA A 519 21.21 -6.91 43.53
C ALA A 519 22.18 -6.42 44.60
N GLU A 520 21.65 -5.81 45.68
CA GLU A 520 22.47 -5.27 46.79
C GLU A 520 23.35 -6.34 47.44
N ASP A 521 23.05 -7.63 47.22
CA ASP A 521 23.80 -8.77 47.75
C ASP A 521 25.15 -9.03 47.04
N GLU A 522 25.43 -8.41 45.89
CA GLU A 522 26.74 -8.50 45.22
C GLU A 522 27.81 -7.60 45.86
N PHE A 523 27.40 -6.62 46.64
CA PHE A 523 28.31 -5.89 47.51
C PHE A 523 28.32 -6.58 48.91
N GLY A 524 28.95 -7.76 48.97
CA GLY A 524 29.16 -8.44 50.24
C GLY A 524 29.82 -7.50 51.24
N PRO A 525 29.47 -7.59 52.55
CA PRO A 525 30.14 -6.84 53.60
C PRO A 525 31.57 -7.40 53.79
N GLY A 526 32.48 -6.92 52.94
CA GLY A 526 33.87 -7.40 52.93
C GLY A 526 34.85 -6.28 52.63
N SER A 527 34.76 -5.20 53.34
CA SER A 527 35.88 -4.32 53.51
C SER A 527 35.97 -4.01 55.00
N ASP A 528 36.71 -4.86 55.72
CA ASP A 528 37.26 -4.54 57.07
C ASP A 528 38.02 -3.22 56.95
N VAL A 529 37.34 -2.13 57.31
CA VAL A 529 38.02 -0.88 57.63
C VAL A 529 38.73 -1.11 58.95
N GLU A 530 40.03 -1.39 58.91
CA GLU A 530 40.90 -1.29 60.10
C GLU A 530 40.67 0.10 60.69
N GLU A 531 40.08 0.09 61.91
CA GLU A 531 40.06 1.23 62.80
C GLU A 531 41.50 1.61 63.08
N SER A 532 41.97 2.69 62.53
CA SER A 532 43.16 3.39 63.00
C SER A 532 42.69 4.52 63.88
N ASP A 533 42.76 4.24 65.20
CA ASP A 533 42.74 5.23 66.29
C ASP A 533 43.84 6.27 66.08
N GLU A 534 43.48 7.51 65.76
CA GLU A 534 44.23 8.71 66.11
C GLU A 534 43.30 9.93 66.11
N GLU A 535 42.81 10.31 67.31
CA GLU A 535 42.47 11.71 67.60
C GLU A 535 43.75 12.56 67.70
N PRO A 536 43.77 13.84 67.30
CA PRO A 536 43.35 14.87 68.21
C PRO A 536 42.72 16.17 67.60
N ALA A 537 41.92 16.73 68.53
CA ALA A 537 41.75 18.16 68.83
C ALA A 537 41.46 19.19 67.78
N GLY A 538 40.20 19.67 67.81
CA GLY A 538 39.87 21.10 67.91
C GLY A 538 40.22 22.02 66.78
N VAL A 539 39.17 22.53 66.11
CA VAL A 539 38.90 23.98 66.04
C VAL A 539 37.52 24.22 65.49
N SER A 540 36.70 24.85 66.29
CA SER A 540 35.44 25.54 65.93
C SER A 540 35.69 26.66 64.92
N ARG A 541 34.88 26.77 63.92
CA ARG A 541 34.52 28.07 63.26
C ARG A 541 33.35 27.88 62.27
N MET A 542 32.19 28.29 62.72
CA MET A 542 31.50 29.50 62.34
C MET A 542 30.93 29.54 60.88
N TRP A 543 29.63 29.51 60.84
CA TRP A 543 28.77 29.86 59.73
C TRP A 543 29.05 31.25 59.14
N THR A 544 29.05 31.39 57.86
CA THR A 544 28.58 32.59 57.17
C THR A 544 27.85 32.24 55.86
N PRO A 545 26.69 32.83 55.63
CA PRO A 545 25.94 32.66 54.37
C PRO A 545 26.30 33.77 53.38
N GLY A 546 26.22 33.47 52.11
CA GLY A 546 26.12 34.50 51.08
C GLY A 546 27.09 34.36 49.93
N THR A 547 26.66 34.06 48.77
CA THR A 547 26.67 35.00 47.63
C THR A 547 26.46 34.24 46.34
N VAL A 548 25.40 34.57 45.62
CA VAL A 548 25.18 34.29 44.20
C VAL A 548 26.04 35.27 43.37
N PRO A 549 26.67 34.79 42.31
CA PRO A 549 26.78 35.60 41.12
C PRO A 549 26.33 34.72 39.93
N GLY A 550 25.52 35.18 39.02
CA GLY A 550 25.72 36.36 38.18
C GLY A 550 25.79 35.84 36.75
N ARG A 551 24.70 35.99 36.07
CA ARG A 551 24.47 35.82 34.62
C ARG A 551 25.50 36.62 33.85
N THR A 552 26.14 36.05 32.86
CA THR A 552 26.72 36.83 31.72
C THR A 552 26.31 36.20 30.40
N ASP A 553 25.54 36.99 29.69
CA ASP A 553 25.32 36.88 28.24
C ASP A 553 26.68 37.09 27.52
N SER A 554 26.95 36.33 26.51
CA SER A 554 27.76 36.75 25.39
C SER A 554 27.35 36.09 24.09
N ALA A 555 26.85 36.89 23.20
CA ALA A 555 26.62 36.61 21.79
C ALA A 555 27.94 36.64 21.00
N TYR A 556 27.86 36.23 19.70
CA TYR A 556 28.81 36.30 18.57
C TYR A 556 29.65 35.00 18.35
N TYR A 557 29.44 34.28 17.31
CA TYR A 557 29.50 34.37 15.85
C TYR A 557 28.71 33.21 15.21
#